data_510f3d58b97ec22c1ba70e89304d23f9
#
_entry.id   510f3d58b97ec22c1ba70e89304d23f9
#
_cell.length_a   1.000
_cell.length_b   1.000
_cell.length_c   1.000
_cell.angle_alpha   90.00
_cell.angle_beta   90.00
_cell.angle_gamma   90.00
#
_symmetry.space_group_name_H-M   'P 1'
#
loop_
_entity.id
_entity.type
_entity.pdbx_description
1 polymer ?
#
loop_
_entity_poly.entity_id
_entity_poly.type
_entity_poly.pdbx_seq_one_letter_code
_entity_poly.pdbx_strand_id
1 'polypeptide(L)'
;MIFTGIAMAFSGAFLMLWLYGQNWFVDFSIFGTNIRDLFQMHTVNLSVAVWVGFIALFGIATDDGVLMGTYLDQSFKNNRTKTVAEIRAAVTKAGLRRIKPAIMTTATTIIALLPVLTSTGRGADIMVPMAIPAFGGMIIACVSYFIVPVLYSYREERKLKTK
;
A
#
# COMPACT_ATOMS: atom_id res chain seq x y z
N MET A 1 -3.40 -1.74 14.87
CA MET A 1 -3.42 -2.46 13.60
C MET A 1 -3.62 -1.53 12.40
N ILE A 2 -4.60 -0.62 12.41
CA ILE A 2 -4.78 0.38 11.33
C ILE A 2 -3.51 1.21 11.15
N PHE A 3 -2.94 1.73 12.24
CA PHE A 3 -1.68 2.50 12.21
C PHE A 3 -0.48 1.74 11.63
N THR A 4 -0.45 0.41 11.76
CA THR A 4 0.64 -0.39 11.18
C THR A 4 0.59 -0.36 9.64
N GLY A 5 -0.60 -0.45 9.05
CA GLY A 5 -0.77 -0.35 7.60
C GLY A 5 -0.39 1.03 7.06
N ILE A 6 -0.80 2.09 7.79
CA ILE A 6 -0.46 3.48 7.44
C ILE A 6 1.05 3.71 7.51
N ALA A 7 1.71 3.25 8.58
CA ALA A 7 3.17 3.38 8.74
C ALA A 7 3.92 2.64 7.63
N MET A 8 3.44 1.47 7.21
CA MET A 8 4.02 0.72 6.09
C MET A 8 3.87 1.46 4.77
N ALA A 9 2.66 1.99 4.46
CA ALA A 9 2.42 2.76 3.25
C ALA A 9 3.29 4.02 3.20
N PHE A 10 3.44 4.70 4.33
CA PHE A 10 4.29 5.89 4.47
C PHE A 10 5.78 5.55 4.25
N SER A 11 6.25 4.46 4.83
CA SER A 11 7.61 3.94 4.60
C SER A 11 7.84 3.62 3.11
N GLY A 12 6.85 3.03 2.43
CA GLY A 12 6.90 2.74 1.01
C GLY A 12 7.02 3.98 0.13
N ALA A 13 6.30 5.05 0.50
CA ALA A 13 6.36 6.32 -0.20
C ALA A 13 7.76 6.99 -0.08
N PHE A 14 8.35 7.00 1.12
CA PHE A 14 9.72 7.50 1.31
C PHE A 14 10.75 6.64 0.60
N LEU A 15 10.60 5.32 0.67
CA LEU A 15 11.49 4.40 -0.04
C LEU A 15 11.46 4.64 -1.55
N MET A 16 10.29 4.89 -2.13
CA MET A 16 10.16 5.18 -3.55
C MET A 16 10.80 6.52 -3.93
N LEU A 17 10.62 7.57 -3.11
CA LEU A 17 11.29 8.85 -3.31
C LEU A 17 12.82 8.71 -3.27
N TRP A 18 13.33 7.91 -2.35
CA TRP A 18 14.76 7.64 -2.25
C TRP A 18 15.26 6.85 -3.48
N LEU A 19 14.52 5.83 -3.91
CA LEU A 19 14.85 5.02 -5.10
C LEU A 19 14.86 5.85 -6.38
N TYR A 20 13.96 6.83 -6.51
CA TYR A 20 13.93 7.74 -7.66
C TYR A 20 15.21 8.57 -7.80
N GLY A 21 15.90 8.85 -6.67
CA GLY A 21 17.18 9.54 -6.64
C GLY A 21 18.39 8.64 -6.95
N GLN A 22 18.23 7.31 -7.00
CA GLN A 22 19.35 6.38 -7.20
C GLN A 22 19.62 6.13 -8.68
N ASN A 23 20.91 6.17 -9.08
CA ASN A 23 21.31 5.99 -10.47
C ASN A 23 21.19 4.54 -10.97
N TRP A 24 21.22 3.56 -10.06
CA TRP A 24 21.12 2.13 -10.40
C TRP A 24 19.68 1.61 -10.47
N PHE A 25 18.70 2.40 -9.96
CA PHE A 25 17.30 1.96 -9.92
C PHE A 25 16.70 2.03 -11.33
N VAL A 26 16.20 0.88 -11.82
CA VAL A 26 15.54 0.74 -13.14
C VAL A 26 16.39 1.20 -14.33
N ASP A 27 17.73 1.12 -14.22
CA ASP A 27 18.66 1.44 -15.31
C ASP A 27 18.79 0.25 -16.27
N PHE A 28 17.71 -0.01 -17.02
CA PHE A 28 17.71 -0.99 -18.11
C PHE A 28 16.88 -0.47 -19.29
N SER A 29 17.32 -0.80 -20.50
CA SER A 29 16.61 -0.41 -21.72
C SER A 29 15.73 -1.55 -22.23
N ILE A 30 14.47 -1.23 -22.51
CA ILE A 30 13.55 -2.11 -23.22
C ILE A 30 13.16 -1.46 -24.53
N PHE A 31 13.31 -2.20 -25.64
CA PHE A 31 13.03 -1.73 -27.01
C PHE A 31 13.77 -0.44 -27.42
N GLY A 32 14.99 -0.23 -26.91
CA GLY A 32 15.81 0.94 -27.26
C GLY A 32 15.48 2.22 -26.50
N THR A 33 14.54 2.20 -25.57
CA THR A 33 14.23 3.32 -24.67
C THR A 33 14.69 2.99 -23.25
N ASN A 34 15.42 3.88 -22.60
CA ASN A 34 15.75 3.72 -21.20
C ASN A 34 14.50 3.98 -20.37
N ILE A 35 14.13 3.00 -19.52
CA ILE A 35 12.96 3.14 -18.64
C ILE A 35 13.14 4.30 -17.67
N ARG A 36 14.38 4.56 -17.25
CA ARG A 36 14.72 5.70 -16.41
C ARG A 36 14.32 7.04 -17.04
N ASP A 37 14.59 7.22 -18.35
CA ASP A 37 14.22 8.44 -19.07
C ASP A 37 12.71 8.54 -19.28
N LEU A 38 12.05 7.39 -19.50
CA LEU A 38 10.59 7.33 -19.64
C LEU A 38 9.85 7.79 -18.37
N PHE A 39 10.36 7.41 -17.20
CA PHE A 39 9.79 7.77 -15.90
C PHE A 39 10.41 9.04 -15.30
N GLN A 40 11.23 9.77 -16.06
CA GLN A 40 11.89 11.00 -15.64
C GLN A 40 12.55 10.89 -14.25
N MET A 41 13.28 9.80 -14.03
CA MET A 41 13.87 9.51 -12.73
C MET A 41 15.03 10.45 -12.42
N HIS A 42 14.80 11.37 -11.53
CA HIS A 42 15.79 12.30 -10.98
C HIS A 42 15.53 12.50 -9.47
N THR A 43 16.45 13.14 -8.80
CA THR A 43 16.28 13.48 -7.38
C THR A 43 15.09 14.43 -7.21
N VAL A 44 14.04 13.93 -6.56
CA VAL A 44 12.83 14.70 -6.28
C VAL A 44 12.97 15.35 -4.90
N ASN A 45 12.99 16.67 -4.86
CA ASN A 45 12.98 17.41 -3.60
C ASN A 45 11.59 17.33 -2.94
N LEU A 46 11.57 17.34 -1.61
CA LEU A 46 10.34 17.39 -0.82
C LEU A 46 9.62 18.74 -1.05
N SER A 47 8.86 18.82 -2.12
CA SER A 47 8.03 19.95 -2.50
C SER A 47 6.61 19.83 -1.94
N VAL A 48 5.82 20.89 -2.04
CA VAL A 48 4.40 20.88 -1.68
C VAL A 48 3.64 19.79 -2.47
N ALA A 49 3.99 19.58 -3.74
CA ALA A 49 3.39 18.54 -4.56
C ALA A 49 3.60 17.14 -3.98
N VAL A 50 4.80 16.83 -3.50
CA VAL A 50 5.12 15.56 -2.82
C VAL A 50 4.26 15.39 -1.57
N TRP A 51 4.09 16.43 -0.75
CA TRP A 51 3.25 16.37 0.44
C TRP A 51 1.78 16.13 0.12
N VAL A 52 1.26 16.70 -0.96
CA VAL A 52 -0.10 16.40 -1.44
C VAL A 52 -0.23 14.92 -1.81
N GLY A 53 0.78 14.33 -2.45
CA GLY A 53 0.83 12.89 -2.73
C GLY A 53 0.81 12.03 -1.44
N PHE A 54 1.53 12.44 -0.40
CA PHE A 54 1.48 11.78 0.91
C PHE A 54 0.09 11.86 1.56
N ILE A 55 -0.57 13.02 1.48
CA ILE A 55 -1.92 13.21 2.05
C ILE A 55 -2.93 12.30 1.33
N ALA A 56 -2.86 12.23 0.00
CA ALA A 56 -3.71 11.34 -0.78
C ALA A 56 -3.47 9.87 -0.42
N LEU A 57 -2.20 9.44 -0.33
CA LEU A 57 -1.83 8.10 0.10
C LEU A 57 -2.34 7.78 1.50
N PHE A 58 -2.24 8.73 2.43
CA PHE A 58 -2.70 8.57 3.80
C PHE A 58 -4.20 8.31 3.85
N GLY A 59 -4.99 9.03 3.05
CA GLY A 59 -6.44 8.82 2.92
C GLY A 59 -6.75 7.39 2.47
N ILE A 60 -6.13 6.92 1.40
CA ILE A 60 -6.34 5.57 0.85
C ILE A 60 -5.90 4.49 1.84
N ALA A 61 -4.72 4.63 2.43
CA ALA A 61 -4.20 3.65 3.39
C ALA A 61 -5.04 3.56 4.67
N THR A 62 -5.62 4.69 5.11
CA THR A 62 -6.54 4.72 6.26
C THR A 62 -7.84 4.00 5.95
N ASP A 63 -8.45 4.28 4.80
CA ASP A 63 -9.70 3.65 4.37
C ASP A 63 -9.55 2.12 4.27
N ASP A 64 -8.54 1.65 3.59
CA ASP A 64 -8.24 0.22 3.47
C ASP A 64 -7.97 -0.44 4.84
N GLY A 65 -7.23 0.23 5.72
CA GLY A 65 -6.95 -0.26 7.06
C GLY A 65 -8.19 -0.37 7.94
N VAL A 66 -9.08 0.63 7.88
CA VAL A 66 -10.36 0.63 8.62
C VAL A 66 -11.27 -0.47 8.10
N LEU A 67 -11.43 -0.60 6.80
CA LEU A 67 -12.29 -1.62 6.20
C LEU A 67 -11.80 -3.03 6.53
N MET A 68 -10.50 -3.30 6.45
CA MET A 68 -9.94 -4.60 6.82
C MET A 68 -10.18 -4.89 8.32
N GLY A 69 -9.91 -3.93 9.18
CA GLY A 69 -10.11 -4.06 10.63
C GLY A 69 -11.56 -4.32 11.00
N THR A 70 -12.49 -3.59 10.40
CA THR A 70 -13.94 -3.75 10.63
C THR A 70 -14.44 -5.11 10.18
N TYR A 71 -13.98 -5.59 9.02
CA TYR A 71 -14.35 -6.92 8.50
C TYR A 71 -13.89 -8.06 9.41
N LEU A 72 -12.66 -7.97 9.90
CA LEU A 72 -12.12 -8.92 10.86
C LEU A 72 -12.92 -8.89 12.17
N ASP A 73 -13.19 -7.71 12.73
CA ASP A 73 -13.94 -7.56 13.98
C ASP A 73 -15.38 -8.12 13.86
N GLN A 74 -16.08 -7.85 12.75
CA GLN A 74 -17.40 -8.40 12.48
C GLN A 74 -17.38 -9.94 12.36
N SER A 75 -16.35 -10.50 11.71
CA SER A 75 -16.22 -11.95 11.58
C SER A 75 -16.06 -12.64 12.93
N PHE A 76 -15.36 -12.00 13.87
CA PHE A 76 -15.19 -12.54 15.23
C PHE A 76 -16.38 -12.31 16.14
N LYS A 77 -17.13 -11.21 15.99
CA LYS A 77 -18.37 -10.99 16.74
C LYS A 77 -19.44 -12.01 16.41
N ASN A 78 -19.53 -12.45 15.16
CA ASN A 78 -20.52 -13.44 14.72
C ASN A 78 -20.14 -14.89 15.06
N ASN A 79 -18.86 -15.20 15.22
CA ASN A 79 -18.38 -16.53 15.56
C ASN A 79 -17.63 -16.47 16.89
N ARG A 80 -18.25 -17.02 17.97
CA ARG A 80 -17.56 -17.24 19.25
C ARG A 80 -16.55 -18.37 19.07
N THR A 81 -15.37 -18.02 18.55
CA THR A 81 -14.28 -18.97 18.36
C THR A 81 -13.69 -19.39 19.70
N LYS A 82 -13.69 -20.69 19.99
CA LYS A 82 -13.15 -21.29 21.23
C LYS A 82 -11.80 -21.94 21.04
N THR A 83 -11.42 -22.22 19.79
CA THR A 83 -10.18 -22.94 19.43
C THR A 83 -9.29 -22.11 18.50
N VAL A 84 -7.97 -22.31 18.62
CA VAL A 84 -6.98 -21.65 17.74
C VAL A 84 -7.22 -21.98 16.27
N ALA A 85 -7.66 -23.20 15.96
CA ALA A 85 -7.97 -23.62 14.59
C ALA A 85 -9.16 -22.83 14.01
N GLU A 86 -10.20 -22.59 14.82
CA GLU A 86 -11.35 -21.78 14.43
C GLU A 86 -10.98 -20.30 14.19
N ILE A 87 -10.09 -19.74 15.03
CA ILE A 87 -9.55 -18.39 14.83
C ILE A 87 -8.87 -18.28 13.47
N ARG A 88 -7.96 -19.18 13.17
CA ARG A 88 -7.23 -19.18 11.89
C ARG A 88 -8.17 -19.34 10.70
N ALA A 89 -9.13 -20.22 10.77
CA ALA A 89 -10.13 -20.40 9.71
C ALA A 89 -10.99 -19.14 9.51
N ALA A 90 -11.42 -18.49 10.59
CA ALA A 90 -12.19 -17.25 10.54
C ALA A 90 -11.39 -16.10 9.93
N VAL A 91 -10.12 -15.92 10.34
CA VAL A 91 -9.22 -14.90 9.78
C VAL A 91 -8.96 -15.13 8.30
N THR A 92 -8.69 -16.37 7.90
CA THR A 92 -8.44 -16.71 6.49
C THR A 92 -9.69 -16.43 5.65
N LYS A 93 -10.86 -16.85 6.12
CA LYS A 93 -12.13 -16.62 5.41
C LYS A 93 -12.49 -15.14 5.28
N ALA A 94 -12.32 -14.37 6.36
CA ALA A 94 -12.57 -12.93 6.35
C ALA A 94 -11.53 -12.18 5.50
N GLY A 95 -10.25 -12.53 5.66
CA GLY A 95 -9.14 -11.95 4.89
C GLY A 95 -9.32 -12.14 3.39
N LEU A 96 -9.57 -13.38 2.93
CA LEU A 96 -9.75 -13.68 1.50
C LEU A 96 -10.90 -12.90 0.86
N ARG A 97 -11.99 -12.66 1.60
CA ARG A 97 -13.13 -11.86 1.09
C ARG A 97 -12.77 -10.40 0.86
N ARG A 98 -11.85 -9.84 1.66
CA ARG A 98 -11.49 -8.42 1.58
C ARG A 98 -10.24 -8.18 0.73
N ILE A 99 -9.27 -9.09 0.76
CA ILE A 99 -8.01 -8.97 -0.01
C ILE A 99 -8.28 -8.87 -1.51
N LYS A 100 -9.23 -9.66 -2.06
CA LYS A 100 -9.57 -9.61 -3.50
C LYS A 100 -9.98 -8.21 -3.96
N PRO A 101 -11.02 -7.55 -3.40
CA PRO A 101 -11.38 -6.20 -3.80
C PRO A 101 -10.25 -5.18 -3.55
N ALA A 102 -9.54 -5.28 -2.43
CA ALA A 102 -8.44 -4.39 -2.10
C ALA A 102 -7.31 -4.44 -3.13
N ILE A 103 -6.88 -5.64 -3.53
CA ILE A 103 -5.87 -5.80 -4.58
C ILE A 103 -6.37 -5.25 -5.92
N MET A 104 -7.64 -5.46 -6.26
CA MET A 104 -8.20 -4.93 -7.51
C MET A 104 -8.16 -3.40 -7.53
N THR A 105 -8.62 -2.74 -6.46
CA THR A 105 -8.60 -1.26 -6.38
C THR A 105 -7.17 -0.73 -6.41
N THR A 106 -6.26 -1.31 -5.65
CA THR A 106 -4.86 -0.89 -5.63
C THR A 106 -4.17 -1.10 -6.98
N ALA A 107 -4.39 -2.24 -7.62
CA ALA A 107 -3.85 -2.52 -8.96
C ALA A 107 -4.36 -1.50 -10.00
N THR A 108 -5.67 -1.21 -9.99
CA THR A 108 -6.27 -0.23 -10.89
C THR A 108 -5.67 1.17 -10.67
N THR A 109 -5.47 1.56 -9.42
CA THR A 109 -4.88 2.87 -9.09
C THR A 109 -3.41 2.94 -9.50
N ILE A 110 -2.64 1.87 -9.27
CA ILE A 110 -1.23 1.78 -9.70
C ILE A 110 -1.15 1.92 -11.24
N ILE A 111 -1.99 1.21 -11.98
CA ILE A 111 -2.03 1.29 -13.46
C ILE A 111 -2.43 2.71 -13.90
N ALA A 112 -3.39 3.34 -13.23
CA ALA A 112 -3.82 4.70 -13.54
C ALA A 112 -2.73 5.75 -13.28
N LEU A 113 -1.82 5.51 -12.35
CA LEU A 113 -0.69 6.40 -12.06
C LEU A 113 0.45 6.27 -13.08
N LEU A 114 0.58 5.16 -13.81
CA LEU A 114 1.65 4.97 -14.79
C LEU A 114 1.69 6.07 -15.87
N PRO A 115 0.57 6.44 -16.52
CA PRO A 115 0.56 7.54 -17.48
C PRO A 115 0.95 8.89 -16.86
N VAL A 116 0.63 9.11 -15.59
CA VAL A 116 0.99 10.34 -14.87
C VAL A 116 2.51 10.39 -14.65
N LEU A 117 3.12 9.27 -14.23
CA LEU A 117 4.56 9.16 -13.99
C LEU A 117 5.39 9.30 -15.29
N THR A 118 4.81 8.99 -16.45
CA THR A 118 5.46 9.12 -17.76
C THR A 118 5.09 10.40 -18.50
N SER A 119 4.31 11.29 -17.88
CA SER A 119 3.87 12.54 -18.52
C SER A 119 5.02 13.53 -18.67
N THR A 120 5.11 14.16 -19.85
CA THR A 120 6.15 15.16 -20.19
C THR A 120 5.56 16.54 -20.53
N GLY A 121 4.26 16.70 -20.39
CA GLY A 121 3.53 17.92 -20.76
C GLY A 121 3.59 19.03 -19.71
N ARG A 122 2.91 20.15 -20.01
CA ARG A 122 2.72 21.24 -19.03
C ARG A 122 2.02 20.72 -17.80
N GLY A 123 2.60 20.98 -16.63
CA GLY A 123 2.08 20.49 -15.34
C GLY A 123 2.69 19.16 -14.87
N ALA A 124 3.50 18.48 -15.69
CA ALA A 124 4.24 17.28 -15.28
C ALA A 124 5.11 17.55 -14.05
N ASP A 125 5.71 18.74 -13.98
CA ASP A 125 6.55 19.19 -12.86
C ASP A 125 5.85 19.14 -11.49
N ILE A 126 4.50 19.20 -11.48
CA ILE A 126 3.70 19.10 -10.25
C ILE A 126 3.09 17.71 -10.11
N MET A 127 2.60 17.14 -11.22
CA MET A 127 1.87 15.87 -11.21
C MET A 127 2.78 14.69 -10.93
N VAL A 128 3.97 14.65 -11.52
CA VAL A 128 4.91 13.54 -11.34
C VAL A 128 5.40 13.45 -9.88
N PRO A 129 5.93 14.53 -9.25
CA PRO A 129 6.33 14.46 -7.84
C PRO A 129 5.19 14.09 -6.87
N MET A 130 3.95 14.45 -7.19
CA MET A 130 2.77 14.07 -6.41
C MET A 130 2.44 12.57 -6.55
N ALA A 131 2.63 12.02 -7.74
CA ALA A 131 2.31 10.62 -8.03
C ALA A 131 3.33 9.62 -7.44
N ILE A 132 4.61 10.01 -7.31
CA ILE A 132 5.69 9.12 -6.82
C ILE A 132 5.40 8.54 -5.43
N PRO A 133 5.11 9.33 -4.38
CA PRO A 133 4.81 8.79 -3.05
C PRO A 133 3.54 7.96 -3.04
N ALA A 134 2.52 8.33 -3.80
CA ALA A 134 1.29 7.57 -3.91
C ALA A 134 1.55 6.19 -4.55
N PHE A 135 2.30 6.14 -5.63
CA PHE A 135 2.67 4.90 -6.32
C PHE A 135 3.49 3.97 -5.42
N GLY A 136 4.56 4.48 -4.81
CA GLY A 136 5.42 3.69 -3.93
C GLY A 136 4.72 3.21 -2.68
N GLY A 137 3.91 4.08 -2.07
CA GLY A 137 3.12 3.74 -0.89
C GLY A 137 2.08 2.65 -1.17
N MET A 138 1.41 2.67 -2.33
CA MET A 138 0.45 1.65 -2.71
C MET A 138 1.08 0.28 -2.96
N ILE A 139 2.27 0.23 -3.55
CA ILE A 139 3.00 -1.04 -3.74
C ILE A 139 3.27 -1.70 -2.38
N ILE A 140 3.76 -0.93 -1.41
CA ILE A 140 4.01 -1.46 -0.06
C ILE A 140 2.70 -1.73 0.70
N ALA A 141 1.65 -0.94 0.48
CA ALA A 141 0.32 -1.19 1.05
C ALA A 141 -0.25 -2.55 0.63
N CYS A 142 0.01 -3.03 -0.59
CA CYS A 142 -0.35 -4.38 -1.01
C CYS A 142 0.23 -5.45 -0.07
N VAL A 143 1.44 -5.28 0.41
CA VAL A 143 2.08 -6.21 1.36
C VAL A 143 1.36 -6.16 2.70
N SER A 144 0.90 -4.99 3.14
CA SER A 144 0.19 -4.82 4.41
C SER A 144 -1.14 -5.57 4.46
N TYR A 145 -1.82 -5.79 3.31
CA TYR A 145 -3.05 -6.60 3.26
C TYR A 145 -2.86 -8.05 3.72
N PHE A 146 -1.65 -8.59 3.59
CA PHE A 146 -1.32 -9.92 4.09
C PHE A 146 -0.85 -9.87 5.55
N ILE A 147 -0.14 -8.82 5.94
CA ILE A 147 0.42 -8.68 7.29
C ILE A 147 -0.67 -8.42 8.33
N VAL A 148 -1.67 -7.59 8.01
CA VAL A 148 -2.74 -7.21 8.94
C VAL A 148 -3.55 -8.41 9.44
N PRO A 149 -4.04 -9.34 8.60
CA PRO A 149 -4.72 -10.54 9.06
C PRO A 149 -3.86 -11.45 9.93
N VAL A 150 -2.57 -11.59 9.61
CA VAL A 150 -1.63 -12.39 10.40
C VAL A 150 -1.44 -11.79 11.80
N LEU A 151 -1.24 -10.49 11.90
CA LEU A 151 -1.12 -9.79 13.18
C LEU A 151 -2.41 -9.89 14.01
N TYR A 152 -3.57 -9.87 13.34
CA TYR A 152 -4.87 -10.03 14.00
C TYR A 152 -5.02 -11.45 14.57
N SER A 153 -4.68 -12.48 13.79
CA SER A 153 -4.66 -13.88 14.25
C SER A 153 -3.78 -14.05 15.49
N TYR A 154 -2.56 -13.53 15.45
CA TYR A 154 -1.62 -13.59 16.56
C TYR A 154 -2.14 -12.92 17.83
N ARG A 155 -2.82 -11.78 17.69
CA ARG A 155 -3.43 -11.06 18.83
C ARG A 155 -4.56 -11.86 19.47
N GLU A 156 -5.45 -12.45 18.67
CA GLU A 156 -6.57 -13.24 19.18
C GLU A 156 -6.09 -14.58 19.79
N GLU A 157 -5.09 -15.22 19.21
CA GLU A 157 -4.46 -16.41 19.80
C GLU A 157 -3.82 -16.12 21.17
N ARG A 158 -3.20 -14.95 21.34
CA ARG A 158 -2.67 -14.52 22.65
C ARG A 158 -3.77 -14.32 23.68
N LYS A 159 -4.89 -13.74 23.32
CA LYS A 159 -6.03 -13.52 24.23
C LYS A 159 -6.62 -14.86 24.75
N LEU A 160 -6.61 -15.90 23.91
CA LEU A 160 -7.05 -17.23 24.34
C LEU A 160 -6.08 -17.89 25.33
N LYS A 161 -4.78 -17.65 25.21
CA LYS A 161 -3.77 -18.21 26.12
C LYS A 161 -3.72 -17.52 27.49
N THR A 162 -4.28 -16.31 27.58
CA THR A 162 -4.30 -15.50 28.82
C THR A 162 -5.60 -15.65 29.61
N LYS A 163 -6.61 -16.37 29.07
CA LYS A 163 -7.84 -16.80 29.76
C LYS A 163 -7.73 -18.26 30.22
#